data_a1a07329cb3a6acf347764b22301248a
#
_entry.id   a1a07329cb3a6acf347764b22301248a
#
_cell.length_a   1.000
_cell.length_b   1.000
_cell.length_c   1.000
_cell.angle_alpha   90.00
_cell.angle_beta   90.00
_cell.angle_gamma   90.00
#
_symmetry.space_group_name_H-M   'P 1'
#
loop_
_entity.id
_entity.type
_entity.pdbx_description
1 polymer ?
#
loop_
_entity_poly.entity_id
_entity_poly.type
_entity_poly.pdbx_seq_one_letter_code
_entity_poly.pdbx_strand_id
1 'polypeptide(L)'
;MSAGVTSQRGILLLPVALTLAVVGLLAYTMTREGSMNVSAVDAQYDIEVARYLAASGVQVAKWRGSLDDCDDDEAAYRTLKLPGGSVTVDSARKDKGMLDVSLTATTERKSVVALTRKVQMIDLDDPKSATIIGAGDADTTIVKGGTANLAAADTLIATEGSSHPLLLFKLTPELDRASIIQADLKVTKKSGNSNQPGRLLSVHRITREWTKNATWTSPRGDATPWTTAGGDYVETPAASVVIDPGSGAYNGAYTLRIDTLAQVWAGSPASNYGLLLKPTSLANVSFISFNGGSKPELSLRYYKRCT
;
A
#
# COMPACT_ATOMS: atom_id res chain seq x y z
N MET A 1 -13.91 -87.64 52.61
CA MET A 1 -13.43 -87.26 51.32
C MET A 1 -13.55 -85.73 51.19
N SER A 2 -12.43 -85.01 51.43
CA SER A 2 -12.42 -83.57 51.39
C SER A 2 -11.78 -83.16 50.05
N ALA A 3 -12.58 -82.52 49.19
CA ALA A 3 -12.09 -82.00 47.91
C ALA A 3 -11.48 -80.59 48.12
N GLY A 4 -10.19 -80.45 47.90
CA GLY A 4 -9.45 -79.20 48.00
C GLY A 4 -9.84 -78.31 46.82
N VAL A 5 -10.35 -77.10 47.13
CA VAL A 5 -10.55 -76.03 46.19
C VAL A 5 -9.20 -75.35 45.93
N THR A 6 -8.61 -75.65 44.78
CA THR A 6 -7.41 -74.93 44.31
C THR A 6 -7.78 -73.52 43.84
N SER A 7 -7.37 -72.53 44.57
CA SER A 7 -7.57 -71.10 44.29
C SER A 7 -6.77 -70.70 43.05
N GLN A 8 -7.43 -70.46 41.91
CA GLN A 8 -6.85 -69.84 40.72
C GLN A 8 -6.76 -68.34 40.81
N ARG A 9 -6.01 -67.80 41.76
CA ARG A 9 -5.87 -66.32 41.95
C ARG A 9 -4.77 -65.62 41.10
N GLY A 10 -3.98 -66.39 40.30
CA GLY A 10 -2.87 -65.83 39.56
C GLY A 10 -3.15 -65.43 38.08
N ILE A 11 -4.21 -65.99 37.50
CA ILE A 11 -4.40 -65.86 36.02
C ILE A 11 -4.95 -64.47 35.59
N LEU A 12 -5.65 -63.78 36.45
CA LEU A 12 -6.20 -62.43 36.15
C LEU A 12 -5.20 -61.28 36.30
N LEU A 13 -4.11 -61.47 37.02
CA LEU A 13 -3.08 -60.42 37.21
C LEU A 13 -2.25 -60.17 35.94
N LEU A 14 -2.00 -61.20 35.13
CA LEU A 14 -1.16 -61.07 33.92
C LEU A 14 -1.85 -60.23 32.82
N PRO A 15 -3.13 -60.44 32.46
CA PRO A 15 -3.81 -59.55 31.48
C PRO A 15 -3.99 -58.12 32.01
N VAL A 16 -4.24 -57.92 33.31
CA VAL A 16 -4.34 -56.58 33.89
C VAL A 16 -2.98 -55.84 33.84
N ALA A 17 -1.89 -56.54 34.16
CA ALA A 17 -0.55 -55.97 34.05
C ALA A 17 -0.17 -55.61 32.60
N LEU A 18 -0.57 -56.51 31.65
CA LEU A 18 -0.33 -56.27 30.23
C LEU A 18 -1.12 -55.09 29.67
N THR A 19 -2.43 -54.99 30.06
CA THR A 19 -3.26 -53.82 29.66
C THR A 19 -2.75 -52.52 30.22
N LEU A 20 -2.33 -52.49 31.48
CA LEU A 20 -1.73 -51.31 32.10
C LEU A 20 -0.40 -50.91 31.42
N ALA A 21 0.43 -51.86 31.05
CA ALA A 21 1.67 -51.61 30.32
C ALA A 21 1.40 -51.03 28.94
N VAL A 22 0.41 -51.57 28.21
CA VAL A 22 0.01 -51.03 26.88
C VAL A 22 -0.58 -49.64 26.98
N VAL A 23 -1.48 -49.41 27.94
CA VAL A 23 -2.07 -48.08 28.18
C VAL A 23 -1.00 -47.06 28.62
N GLY A 24 -0.06 -47.47 29.48
CA GLY A 24 1.06 -46.63 29.88
C GLY A 24 2.00 -46.28 28.70
N LEU A 25 2.26 -47.24 27.81
CA LEU A 25 3.08 -46.99 26.60
C LEU A 25 2.37 -46.05 25.63
N LEU A 26 1.06 -46.24 25.41
CA LEU A 26 0.26 -45.34 24.58
C LEU A 26 0.20 -43.92 25.16
N ALA A 27 -0.04 -43.77 26.46
CA ALA A 27 -0.03 -42.46 27.12
C ALA A 27 1.35 -41.80 27.03
N TYR A 28 2.44 -42.55 27.19
CA TYR A 28 3.79 -42.04 27.05
C TYR A 28 4.08 -41.55 25.62
N THR A 29 3.70 -42.36 24.58
CA THR A 29 3.92 -41.96 23.19
C THR A 29 3.10 -40.72 22.82
N MET A 30 1.81 -40.65 23.22
CA MET A 30 0.99 -39.46 22.98
C MET A 30 1.55 -38.22 23.66
N THR A 31 2.02 -38.34 24.91
CA THR A 31 2.62 -37.20 25.63
C THR A 31 3.92 -36.74 24.96
N ARG A 32 4.73 -37.67 24.49
CA ARG A 32 5.99 -37.39 23.78
C ARG A 32 5.74 -36.70 22.43
N GLU A 33 4.78 -37.20 21.64
CA GLU A 33 4.41 -36.61 20.37
C GLU A 33 3.82 -35.20 20.57
N GLY A 34 2.96 -35.02 21.59
CA GLY A 34 2.40 -33.73 21.94
C GLY A 34 3.50 -32.71 22.32
N SER A 35 4.50 -33.12 23.11
CA SER A 35 5.60 -32.24 23.51
C SER A 35 6.53 -31.88 22.34
N MET A 36 6.77 -32.80 21.41
CA MET A 36 7.58 -32.53 20.20
C MET A 36 6.84 -31.57 19.26
N ASN A 37 5.53 -31.69 19.11
CA ASN A 37 4.73 -30.78 18.28
C ASN A 37 4.72 -29.36 18.87
N VAL A 38 4.55 -29.22 20.19
CA VAL A 38 4.62 -27.91 20.88
C VAL A 38 6.00 -27.29 20.73
N SER A 39 7.09 -28.04 20.89
CA SER A 39 8.43 -27.53 20.73
C SER A 39 8.76 -27.12 19.30
N ALA A 40 8.22 -27.82 18.29
CA ALA A 40 8.37 -27.47 16.89
C ALA A 40 7.63 -26.16 16.56
N VAL A 41 6.41 -25.98 17.05
CA VAL A 41 5.63 -24.75 16.89
C VAL A 41 6.34 -23.59 17.58
N ASP A 42 6.84 -23.78 18.80
CA ASP A 42 7.60 -22.76 19.52
C ASP A 42 8.90 -22.36 18.79
N ALA A 43 9.62 -23.33 18.21
CA ALA A 43 10.83 -23.05 17.43
C ALA A 43 10.49 -22.27 16.14
N GLN A 44 9.39 -22.65 15.47
CA GLN A 44 8.94 -21.94 14.28
C GLN A 44 8.51 -20.50 14.61
N TYR A 45 7.77 -20.30 15.69
CA TYR A 45 7.40 -18.98 16.16
C TYR A 45 8.63 -18.12 16.45
N ASP A 46 9.64 -18.67 17.13
CA ASP A 46 10.86 -17.95 17.48
C ASP A 46 11.68 -17.56 16.23
N ILE A 47 11.71 -18.41 15.20
CA ILE A 47 12.32 -18.07 13.90
C ILE A 47 11.56 -16.93 13.21
N GLU A 48 10.23 -16.92 13.25
CA GLU A 48 9.46 -15.80 12.69
C GLU A 48 9.72 -14.51 13.47
N VAL A 49 9.82 -14.54 14.78
CA VAL A 49 10.24 -13.38 15.60
C VAL A 49 11.61 -12.89 15.15
N ALA A 50 12.58 -13.80 14.94
CA ALA A 50 13.91 -13.42 14.44
C ALA A 50 13.86 -12.76 13.06
N ARG A 51 12.99 -13.23 12.16
CA ARG A 51 12.76 -12.61 10.84
C ARG A 51 12.19 -11.21 10.95
N TYR A 52 11.19 -11.01 11.83
CA TYR A 52 10.63 -9.66 12.09
C TYR A 52 11.66 -8.72 12.68
N LEU A 53 12.48 -9.20 13.62
CA LEU A 53 13.60 -8.42 14.17
C LEU A 53 14.60 -8.02 13.08
N ALA A 54 14.97 -8.95 12.20
CA ALA A 54 15.85 -8.67 11.07
C ALA A 54 15.25 -7.63 10.11
N ALA A 55 13.99 -7.77 9.75
CA ALA A 55 13.30 -6.80 8.91
C ALA A 55 13.23 -5.42 9.55
N SER A 56 12.95 -5.35 10.86
CA SER A 56 12.95 -4.11 11.64
C SER A 56 14.33 -3.46 11.68
N GLY A 57 15.38 -4.27 11.83
CA GLY A 57 16.77 -3.82 11.79
C GLY A 57 17.13 -3.15 10.46
N VAL A 58 16.69 -3.69 9.34
CA VAL A 58 16.88 -3.08 8.01
C VAL A 58 16.21 -1.70 7.95
N GLN A 59 14.99 -1.55 8.48
CA GLN A 59 14.30 -0.26 8.48
C GLN A 59 15.02 0.78 9.34
N VAL A 60 15.51 0.38 10.52
CA VAL A 60 16.28 1.28 11.38
C VAL A 60 17.61 1.67 10.72
N ALA A 61 18.30 0.72 10.07
CA ALA A 61 19.52 0.99 9.32
C ALA A 61 19.25 1.97 8.16
N LYS A 62 18.18 1.74 7.40
CA LYS A 62 17.73 2.65 6.34
C LYS A 62 17.46 4.05 6.88
N TRP A 63 16.68 4.16 7.95
CA TRP A 63 16.36 5.45 8.56
C TRP A 63 17.62 6.20 9.01
N ARG A 64 18.54 5.55 9.72
CA ARG A 64 19.80 6.15 10.14
C ARG A 64 20.66 6.56 8.96
N GLY A 65 20.82 5.68 7.97
CA GLY A 65 21.57 6.00 6.76
C GLY A 65 21.00 7.18 5.99
N SER A 66 19.69 7.41 6.10
CA SER A 66 19.00 8.54 5.49
C SER A 66 19.11 9.86 6.27
N LEU A 67 19.56 9.82 7.56
CA LEU A 67 19.81 11.02 8.39
C LEU A 67 21.19 11.60 8.19
N ASP A 68 22.16 10.81 7.71
CA ASP A 68 23.56 11.21 7.60
C ASP A 68 23.91 11.67 6.17
N ASP A 69 23.08 12.47 5.54
CA ASP A 69 23.18 12.81 4.12
C ASP A 69 23.25 11.58 3.20
N CYS A 70 23.11 11.79 1.91
CA CYS A 70 23.23 10.72 0.91
C CYS A 70 24.69 10.31 0.61
N ASP A 71 25.65 10.76 1.41
CA ASP A 71 27.08 10.51 1.19
C ASP A 71 27.43 9.03 1.37
N ASP A 72 28.47 8.59 0.64
CA ASP A 72 28.91 7.18 0.56
C ASP A 72 29.75 6.72 1.77
N ASP A 73 29.52 7.28 2.93
CA ASP A 73 30.25 6.92 4.15
C ASP A 73 29.77 5.59 4.77
N GLU A 74 30.70 4.86 5.36
CA GLU A 74 30.41 3.64 6.10
C GLU A 74 29.71 3.98 7.44
N ALA A 75 28.44 3.68 7.53
CA ALA A 75 27.68 3.94 8.75
C ALA A 75 28.06 2.94 9.86
N ALA A 76 28.58 3.45 10.98
CA ALA A 76 28.89 2.65 12.15
C ALA A 76 27.61 2.24 12.89
N TYR A 77 27.11 1.04 12.61
CA TYR A 77 25.94 0.50 13.30
C TYR A 77 26.33 -0.37 14.48
N ARG A 78 25.60 -0.20 15.57
CA ARG A 78 25.76 -0.98 16.79
C ARG A 78 24.59 -1.94 16.96
N THR A 79 24.70 -2.84 17.92
CA THR A 79 23.60 -3.72 18.33
C THR A 79 22.38 -2.91 18.80
N LEU A 80 21.23 -3.18 18.21
CA LEU A 80 19.95 -2.60 18.58
C LEU A 80 19.19 -3.60 19.46
N LYS A 81 18.72 -3.16 20.62
CA LYS A 81 17.80 -3.94 21.45
C LYS A 81 16.38 -3.60 21.07
N LEU A 82 15.59 -4.60 20.69
CA LEU A 82 14.20 -4.50 20.29
C LEU A 82 13.35 -5.43 21.16
N PRO A 83 12.04 -5.22 21.28
CA PRO A 83 11.17 -6.20 21.94
C PRO A 83 11.30 -7.58 21.29
N GLY A 84 11.58 -8.59 22.09
CA GLY A 84 11.78 -9.98 21.64
C GLY A 84 13.20 -10.37 21.28
N GLY A 85 14.19 -9.42 21.34
CA GLY A 85 15.58 -9.77 21.07
C GLY A 85 16.49 -8.61 20.71
N SER A 86 17.51 -8.88 19.91
CA SER A 86 18.47 -7.89 19.45
C SER A 86 18.82 -8.07 17.99
N VAL A 87 19.24 -7.00 17.35
CA VAL A 87 19.77 -6.98 15.99
C VAL A 87 21.17 -6.37 16.03
N THR A 88 22.15 -7.09 15.52
CA THR A 88 23.50 -6.59 15.28
C THR A 88 23.64 -6.30 13.79
N VAL A 89 24.03 -5.08 13.45
CA VAL A 89 24.36 -4.72 12.07
C VAL A 89 25.83 -5.04 11.88
N ASP A 90 26.10 -6.05 11.05
CA ASP A 90 27.43 -6.58 10.80
C ASP A 90 28.21 -5.68 9.83
N SER A 91 27.50 -5.16 8.83
CA SER A 91 28.02 -4.16 7.89
C SER A 91 26.89 -3.32 7.31
N ALA A 92 27.17 -2.05 7.03
CA ALA A 92 26.27 -1.16 6.33
C ALA A 92 27.09 -0.23 5.45
N ARG A 93 27.02 -0.44 4.14
CA ARG A 93 27.75 0.33 3.13
C ARG A 93 26.78 1.11 2.27
N LYS A 94 27.02 2.40 2.16
CA LYS A 94 26.33 3.28 1.20
C LYS A 94 27.07 3.26 -0.15
N ASP A 95 26.36 3.11 -1.22
CA ASP A 95 26.88 3.19 -2.58
C ASP A 95 25.77 3.64 -3.52
N LYS A 96 25.96 4.78 -4.18
CA LYS A 96 25.05 5.36 -5.18
C LYS A 96 23.60 5.41 -4.69
N GLY A 97 23.38 5.97 -3.51
CA GLY A 97 22.07 6.10 -2.90
C GLY A 97 21.44 4.80 -2.41
N MET A 98 22.13 3.67 -2.49
CA MET A 98 21.72 2.40 -1.93
C MET A 98 22.48 2.10 -0.65
N LEU A 99 21.78 1.55 0.33
CA LEU A 99 22.40 1.00 1.53
C LEU A 99 22.43 -0.52 1.39
N ASP A 100 23.63 -1.09 1.36
CA ASP A 100 23.86 -2.53 1.44
C ASP A 100 24.09 -2.89 2.91
N VAL A 101 23.11 -3.54 3.49
CA VAL A 101 23.08 -3.85 4.93
C VAL A 101 23.13 -5.36 5.14
N SER A 102 24.09 -5.83 5.95
CA SER A 102 24.11 -7.17 6.49
C SER A 102 23.90 -7.10 7.99
N LEU A 103 22.99 -7.89 8.51
CA LEU A 103 22.65 -7.90 9.92
C LEU A 103 22.31 -9.31 10.43
N THR A 104 22.50 -9.49 11.73
CA THR A 104 22.16 -10.71 12.45
C THR A 104 21.15 -10.37 13.55
N ALA A 105 19.96 -10.98 13.47
CA ALA A 105 18.93 -10.89 14.49
C ALA A 105 18.99 -12.10 15.42
N THR A 106 18.92 -11.85 16.72
CA THR A 106 18.94 -12.90 17.75
C THR A 106 17.77 -12.67 18.70
N THR A 107 16.92 -13.68 18.85
CA THR A 107 15.80 -13.65 19.79
C THR A 107 16.26 -13.85 21.24
N GLU A 108 15.38 -13.59 22.21
CA GLU A 108 15.63 -13.90 23.62
C GLU A 108 15.89 -15.40 23.86
N ARG A 109 15.29 -16.26 23.05
CA ARG A 109 15.49 -17.73 23.06
C ARG A 109 16.70 -18.18 22.23
N LYS A 110 17.51 -17.24 21.73
CA LYS A 110 18.74 -17.47 20.96
C LYS A 110 18.54 -18.05 19.55
N SER A 111 17.35 -17.98 18.96
CA SER A 111 17.21 -18.21 17.51
C SER A 111 17.88 -17.07 16.75
N VAL A 112 18.62 -17.42 15.69
CA VAL A 112 19.44 -16.49 14.93
C VAL A 112 19.01 -16.48 13.48
N VAL A 113 18.82 -15.28 12.90
CA VAL A 113 18.57 -15.08 11.46
C VAL A 113 19.55 -14.02 10.96
N ALA A 114 20.37 -14.39 9.98
CA ALA A 114 21.18 -13.44 9.23
C ALA A 114 20.41 -12.96 7.98
N LEU A 115 20.49 -11.68 7.69
CA LEU A 115 19.83 -11.05 6.55
C LEU A 115 20.75 -10.04 5.88
N THR A 116 20.87 -10.14 4.55
CA THR A 116 21.53 -9.11 3.73
C THR A 116 20.51 -8.50 2.79
N ARG A 117 20.43 -7.16 2.74
CA ARG A 117 19.49 -6.42 1.90
C ARG A 117 20.13 -5.16 1.33
N LYS A 118 19.77 -4.88 0.07
CA LYS A 118 19.99 -3.56 -0.54
C LYS A 118 18.70 -2.76 -0.46
N VAL A 119 18.77 -1.57 0.12
CA VAL A 119 17.62 -0.68 0.29
C VAL A 119 17.92 0.70 -0.27
N GLN A 120 16.95 1.30 -0.95
CA GLN A 120 17.04 2.67 -1.43
C GLN A 120 16.95 3.63 -0.24
N MET A 121 17.90 4.53 -0.11
CA MET A 121 17.87 5.61 0.86
C MET A 121 17.08 6.80 0.34
N ILE A 122 16.59 7.61 1.26
CA ILE A 122 15.91 8.88 1.03
C ILE A 122 16.68 9.98 1.75
N ASP A 123 16.79 11.13 1.11
CA ASP A 123 17.37 12.34 1.70
C ASP A 123 16.33 12.97 2.63
N LEU A 124 16.49 12.76 3.94
CA LEU A 124 15.56 13.27 4.96
C LEU A 124 15.88 14.70 5.42
N ASP A 125 17.04 15.25 5.05
CA ASP A 125 17.45 16.57 5.51
C ASP A 125 16.89 17.69 4.66
N ASP A 126 16.50 17.41 3.42
CA ASP A 126 16.03 18.43 2.48
C ASP A 126 14.64 18.09 1.87
N PRO A 127 13.54 18.37 2.60
CA PRO A 127 12.20 18.19 2.05
C PRO A 127 11.96 19.16 0.89
N LYS A 128 11.61 18.61 -0.26
CA LYS A 128 11.30 19.36 -1.48
C LYS A 128 9.80 19.58 -1.64
N SER A 129 9.46 20.59 -2.41
CA SER A 129 8.08 20.87 -2.83
C SER A 129 8.02 20.96 -4.35
N ALA A 130 6.95 20.44 -4.94
CA ALA A 130 6.66 20.56 -6.35
C ALA A 130 5.17 20.81 -6.57
N THR A 131 4.84 21.61 -7.59
CA THR A 131 3.46 21.74 -8.07
C THR A 131 3.42 21.26 -9.51
N ILE A 132 2.58 20.27 -9.77
CA ILE A 132 2.42 19.68 -11.10
C ILE A 132 1.06 20.11 -11.65
N ILE A 133 1.10 20.70 -12.84
CA ILE A 133 -0.08 21.04 -13.61
C ILE A 133 -0.07 20.14 -14.85
N GLY A 134 -1.19 19.49 -15.15
CA GLY A 134 -1.29 18.64 -16.31
C GLY A 134 -1.20 19.42 -17.64
N ALA A 135 -0.75 18.77 -18.70
CA ALA A 135 -0.83 19.31 -20.04
C ALA A 135 -2.29 19.33 -20.52
N GLY A 136 -2.64 20.21 -21.46
CA GLY A 136 -4.01 20.36 -21.95
C GLY A 136 -4.60 19.14 -22.65
N ASP A 137 -3.81 18.10 -22.95
CA ASP A 137 -4.26 16.82 -23.50
C ASP A 137 -4.23 15.67 -22.44
N ALA A 138 -3.96 15.99 -21.20
CA ALA A 138 -3.86 15.06 -20.08
C ALA A 138 -5.13 15.02 -19.22
N ASP A 139 -6.23 15.54 -19.73
CA ASP A 139 -7.56 15.40 -19.13
C ASP A 139 -8.65 15.20 -20.20
N THR A 140 -9.76 14.66 -19.78
CA THR A 140 -10.99 14.55 -20.58
C THR A 140 -12.18 14.23 -19.67
N THR A 141 -13.39 14.33 -20.19
CA THR A 141 -14.59 13.78 -19.55
C THR A 141 -15.12 12.63 -20.38
N ILE A 142 -15.26 11.44 -19.79
CA ILE A 142 -15.95 10.32 -20.42
C ILE A 142 -17.44 10.40 -20.09
N VAL A 143 -18.31 10.36 -21.14
CA VAL A 143 -19.75 10.56 -21.01
C VAL A 143 -20.50 9.34 -21.52
N LYS A 144 -21.45 8.83 -20.75
CA LYS A 144 -22.28 7.67 -21.11
C LYS A 144 -23.13 7.99 -22.36
N GLY A 145 -22.98 7.14 -23.36
CA GLY A 145 -23.63 7.35 -24.66
C GLY A 145 -23.03 8.47 -25.52
N GLY A 146 -21.98 9.16 -25.00
CA GLY A 146 -21.24 10.18 -25.73
C GLY A 146 -20.10 9.59 -26.56
N THR A 147 -19.90 10.13 -27.76
CA THR A 147 -18.78 9.81 -28.65
C THR A 147 -17.84 11.02 -28.82
N ALA A 148 -18.19 12.17 -28.25
CA ALA A 148 -17.42 13.40 -28.38
C ALA A 148 -16.11 13.32 -27.58
N ASN A 149 -15.04 13.77 -28.21
CA ASN A 149 -13.75 14.03 -27.53
C ASN A 149 -13.85 15.36 -26.77
N LEU A 150 -13.82 15.32 -25.45
CA LEU A 150 -13.92 16.50 -24.58
C LEU A 150 -12.56 16.98 -24.06
N ALA A 151 -11.45 16.45 -24.54
CA ALA A 151 -10.12 16.82 -24.09
C ALA A 151 -9.74 18.28 -24.37
N ALA A 152 -10.32 18.90 -25.38
CA ALA A 152 -10.09 20.33 -25.69
C ALA A 152 -11.03 21.29 -24.92
N ALA A 153 -12.00 20.75 -24.16
CA ALA A 153 -12.92 21.57 -23.39
C ALA A 153 -12.20 22.28 -22.23
N ASP A 154 -12.61 23.48 -21.90
CA ASP A 154 -12.10 24.22 -20.73
C ASP A 154 -12.70 23.78 -19.40
N THR A 155 -13.60 22.77 -19.46
CA THR A 155 -14.32 22.22 -18.31
C THR A 155 -14.39 20.71 -18.33
N LEU A 156 -14.40 20.15 -17.14
CA LEU A 156 -14.62 18.73 -16.83
C LEU A 156 -15.99 18.57 -16.20
N ILE A 157 -16.85 17.75 -16.77
CA ILE A 157 -18.24 17.58 -16.31
C ILE A 157 -18.33 16.34 -15.43
N ALA A 158 -18.85 16.50 -14.22
CA ALA A 158 -19.12 15.43 -13.28
C ALA A 158 -20.62 15.27 -13.05
N THR A 159 -21.18 14.11 -13.46
CA THR A 159 -22.57 13.77 -13.25
C THR A 159 -22.66 12.30 -12.85
N GLU A 160 -23.36 12.02 -11.74
CA GLU A 160 -23.50 10.66 -11.22
C GLU A 160 -24.05 9.70 -12.29
N GLY A 161 -23.36 8.57 -12.45
CA GLY A 161 -23.74 7.48 -13.35
C GLY A 161 -23.67 7.82 -14.85
N SER A 162 -23.23 9.01 -15.23
CA SER A 162 -23.21 9.42 -16.63
C SER A 162 -21.96 10.16 -17.11
N SER A 163 -21.19 10.82 -16.24
CA SER A 163 -19.94 11.46 -16.68
C SER A 163 -18.88 11.50 -15.60
N HIS A 164 -17.68 11.04 -15.97
CA HIS A 164 -16.51 10.99 -15.11
C HIS A 164 -15.35 11.78 -15.72
N PRO A 165 -14.83 12.81 -15.04
CA PRO A 165 -13.56 13.43 -15.39
C PRO A 165 -12.37 12.49 -15.17
N LEU A 166 -11.44 12.48 -16.11
CA LEU A 166 -10.14 11.82 -16.05
C LEU A 166 -9.05 12.88 -16.05
N LEU A 167 -8.04 12.73 -15.18
CA LEU A 167 -6.89 13.63 -15.09
C LEU A 167 -5.60 12.82 -14.96
N LEU A 168 -4.56 13.22 -15.68
CA LEU A 168 -3.23 12.62 -15.60
C LEU A 168 -2.19 13.69 -15.24
N PHE A 169 -1.56 13.51 -14.07
CA PHE A 169 -0.40 14.29 -13.64
C PHE A 169 0.86 13.48 -13.88
N LYS A 170 1.68 13.92 -14.82
CA LYS A 170 2.98 13.28 -15.09
C LYS A 170 3.98 13.72 -14.04
N LEU A 171 4.43 12.77 -13.21
CA LEU A 171 5.45 13.05 -12.20
C LEU A 171 6.80 13.33 -12.89
N THR A 172 7.54 14.26 -12.32
CA THR A 172 8.93 14.53 -12.75
C THR A 172 9.86 13.38 -12.35
N PRO A 173 11.00 13.18 -13.04
CA PRO A 173 11.95 12.11 -12.68
C PRO A 173 12.47 12.19 -11.24
N GLU A 174 12.49 13.36 -10.63
CA GLU A 174 12.90 13.55 -9.23
C GLU A 174 11.96 12.89 -8.22
N LEU A 175 10.72 12.64 -8.63
CA LEU A 175 9.69 11.98 -7.81
C LEU A 175 9.75 10.44 -7.93
N ASP A 176 10.60 9.90 -8.81
CA ASP A 176 10.79 8.45 -8.90
C ASP A 176 11.38 7.91 -7.60
N ARG A 177 10.63 7.01 -6.94
CA ARG A 177 10.94 6.43 -5.62
C ARG A 177 11.12 7.45 -4.49
N ALA A 178 10.63 8.67 -4.66
CA ALA A 178 10.58 9.65 -3.59
C ALA A 178 9.63 9.19 -2.46
N SER A 179 9.87 9.69 -1.26
CA SER A 179 8.96 9.52 -0.14
C SER A 179 8.01 10.70 -0.07
N ILE A 180 6.74 10.46 -0.36
CA ILE A 180 5.71 11.51 -0.36
C ILE A 180 5.27 11.79 1.09
N ILE A 181 5.42 13.03 1.53
CA ILE A 181 4.98 13.51 2.84
C ILE A 181 3.53 14.00 2.75
N GLN A 182 3.22 14.71 1.68
CA GLN A 182 1.93 15.33 1.44
C GLN A 182 1.68 15.45 -0.06
N ALA A 183 0.44 15.20 -0.46
CA ALA A 183 -0.03 15.38 -1.83
C ALA A 183 -1.44 15.94 -1.82
N ASP A 184 -1.60 17.16 -2.29
CA ASP A 184 -2.86 17.88 -2.33
C ASP A 184 -3.30 18.09 -3.78
N LEU A 185 -4.38 17.43 -4.16
CA LEU A 185 -5.08 17.67 -5.42
C LEU A 185 -6.05 18.83 -5.25
N LYS A 186 -5.84 19.91 -5.99
CA LYS A 186 -6.74 21.06 -6.05
C LYS A 186 -7.54 21.03 -7.35
N VAL A 187 -8.86 21.09 -7.26
CA VAL A 187 -9.78 21.23 -8.38
C VAL A 187 -10.70 22.43 -8.14
N THR A 188 -10.99 23.20 -9.20
CA THR A 188 -11.81 24.41 -9.09
C THR A 188 -13.17 24.16 -9.77
N LYS A 189 -14.24 24.30 -9.01
CA LYS A 189 -15.62 24.27 -9.54
C LYS A 189 -15.88 25.50 -10.38
N LYS A 190 -16.36 25.33 -11.60
CA LYS A 190 -16.73 26.43 -12.50
C LYS A 190 -18.22 26.74 -12.46
N SER A 191 -19.07 25.73 -12.50
CA SER A 191 -20.51 25.88 -12.50
C SER A 191 -21.21 24.61 -12.03
N GLY A 192 -22.52 24.69 -11.98
CA GLY A 192 -23.39 23.56 -11.62
C GLY A 192 -23.97 23.71 -10.23
N ASN A 193 -25.21 23.33 -10.12
CA ASN A 193 -25.99 23.33 -8.91
C ASN A 193 -26.46 21.90 -8.63
N SER A 194 -26.16 21.39 -7.45
CA SER A 194 -26.78 20.17 -6.97
C SER A 194 -27.41 20.46 -5.62
N ASN A 195 -28.74 20.47 -5.56
CA ASN A 195 -29.48 20.62 -4.31
C ASN A 195 -29.67 19.27 -3.59
N GLN A 196 -29.05 18.20 -4.10
CA GLN A 196 -29.17 16.87 -3.50
C GLN A 196 -28.32 16.75 -2.24
N PRO A 197 -28.77 16.10 -1.19
CA PRO A 197 -27.94 15.77 -0.04
C PRO A 197 -26.81 14.79 -0.43
N GLY A 198 -25.69 14.85 0.27
CA GLY A 198 -24.60 13.89 0.09
C GLY A 198 -23.74 14.09 -1.16
N ARG A 199 -23.73 15.28 -1.73
CA ARG A 199 -22.91 15.66 -2.90
C ARG A 199 -21.44 15.41 -2.66
N LEU A 200 -20.93 14.29 -3.15
CA LEU A 200 -19.56 13.85 -2.92
C LEU A 200 -18.80 13.79 -4.24
N LEU A 201 -17.58 14.27 -4.25
CA LEU A 201 -16.61 14.05 -5.31
C LEU A 201 -15.51 13.16 -4.72
N SER A 202 -15.33 11.97 -5.29
CA SER A 202 -14.33 11.00 -4.88
C SER A 202 -13.24 10.88 -5.93
N VAL A 203 -11.99 10.72 -5.46
CA VAL A 203 -10.82 10.50 -6.32
C VAL A 203 -10.48 9.03 -6.32
N HIS A 204 -10.41 8.42 -7.50
CA HIS A 204 -10.09 7.03 -7.69
C HIS A 204 -8.85 6.87 -8.58
N ARG A 205 -7.96 5.94 -8.24
CA ARG A 205 -6.81 5.61 -9.07
C ARG A 205 -7.25 4.83 -10.31
N ILE A 206 -6.88 5.32 -11.49
CA ILE A 206 -7.08 4.58 -12.75
C ILE A 206 -6.07 3.44 -12.81
N THR A 207 -6.52 2.26 -13.25
CA THR A 207 -5.71 1.03 -13.30
C THR A 207 -5.28 0.65 -14.72
N ARG A 208 -5.74 1.39 -15.72
CA ARG A 208 -5.48 1.14 -17.14
C ARG A 208 -5.08 2.41 -17.87
N GLU A 209 -4.11 2.29 -18.75
CA GLU A 209 -3.69 3.38 -19.63
C GLU A 209 -4.84 3.87 -20.52
N TRP A 210 -4.96 5.17 -20.66
CA TRP A 210 -5.96 5.84 -21.46
C TRP A 210 -5.36 6.99 -22.27
N THR A 211 -6.11 7.50 -23.25
CA THR A 211 -5.71 8.66 -24.06
C THR A 211 -6.78 9.75 -23.98
N LYS A 212 -6.45 10.93 -24.47
CA LYS A 212 -7.41 12.06 -24.59
C LYS A 212 -8.68 11.70 -25.36
N ASN A 213 -8.66 10.65 -26.18
CA ASN A 213 -9.80 10.17 -26.94
C ASN A 213 -10.66 9.16 -26.15
N ALA A 214 -10.39 8.95 -24.86
CA ALA A 214 -11.18 8.03 -24.04
C ALA A 214 -12.67 8.37 -24.08
N THR A 215 -13.49 7.34 -24.14
CA THR A 215 -14.94 7.40 -24.08
C THR A 215 -15.47 6.59 -22.90
N TRP A 216 -16.76 6.60 -22.67
CA TRP A 216 -17.38 5.78 -21.61
C TRP A 216 -17.10 4.28 -21.75
N THR A 217 -16.95 3.81 -22.98
CA THR A 217 -16.79 2.39 -23.30
C THR A 217 -15.36 2.00 -23.67
N SER A 218 -14.47 2.95 -24.02
CA SER A 218 -13.11 2.68 -24.48
C SER A 218 -12.09 3.63 -23.86
N PRO A 219 -10.91 3.11 -23.41
CA PRO A 219 -9.83 3.95 -22.89
C PRO A 219 -9.12 4.78 -23.95
N ARG A 220 -9.26 4.44 -25.24
CA ARG A 220 -8.53 5.06 -26.35
C ARG A 220 -9.44 5.64 -27.43
N GLY A 221 -10.76 5.45 -27.30
CA GLY A 221 -11.72 5.82 -28.34
C GLY A 221 -11.72 4.87 -29.55
N ASP A 222 -11.09 3.72 -29.41
CA ASP A 222 -11.01 2.65 -30.40
C ASP A 222 -11.94 1.46 -30.02
N ALA A 223 -11.79 0.32 -30.70
CA ALA A 223 -12.56 -0.88 -30.43
C ALA A 223 -12.15 -1.60 -29.12
N THR A 224 -11.09 -1.16 -28.44
CA THR A 224 -10.64 -1.78 -27.19
C THR A 224 -11.49 -1.28 -26.01
N PRO A 225 -12.32 -2.12 -25.36
CA PRO A 225 -13.20 -1.65 -24.29
C PRO A 225 -12.46 -1.50 -22.97
N TRP A 226 -12.98 -0.65 -22.06
CA TRP A 226 -12.72 -0.78 -20.65
C TRP A 226 -13.20 -2.14 -20.15
N THR A 227 -12.62 -2.66 -19.06
CA THR A 227 -13.15 -3.86 -18.39
C THR A 227 -14.56 -3.57 -17.85
N THR A 228 -14.75 -2.35 -17.33
CA THR A 228 -16.05 -1.86 -16.86
C THR A 228 -16.35 -0.52 -17.53
N ALA A 229 -17.50 -0.38 -18.15
CA ALA A 229 -17.90 0.89 -18.76
C ALA A 229 -17.94 2.01 -17.72
N GLY A 230 -17.35 3.16 -18.09
CA GLY A 230 -17.18 4.29 -17.17
C GLY A 230 -15.78 4.38 -16.56
N GLY A 231 -14.86 3.48 -16.97
CA GLY A 231 -13.43 3.50 -16.60
C GLY A 231 -13.01 2.34 -15.72
N ASP A 232 -11.75 1.90 -15.85
CA ASP A 232 -11.13 0.90 -14.99
C ASP A 232 -10.38 1.62 -13.87
N TYR A 233 -10.88 1.54 -12.63
CA TYR A 233 -10.34 2.22 -11.48
C TYR A 233 -10.44 1.38 -10.20
N VAL A 234 -9.69 1.76 -9.18
CA VAL A 234 -9.78 1.15 -7.84
C VAL A 234 -11.04 1.66 -7.15
N GLU A 235 -11.94 0.77 -6.73
CA GLU A 235 -13.23 1.14 -6.13
C GLU A 235 -13.10 1.90 -4.82
N THR A 236 -12.08 1.59 -3.99
CA THR A 236 -11.80 2.35 -2.78
C THR A 236 -11.24 3.73 -3.16
N PRO A 237 -11.90 4.83 -2.80
CA PRO A 237 -11.41 6.16 -3.11
C PRO A 237 -10.13 6.49 -2.36
N ALA A 238 -9.21 7.20 -3.02
CA ALA A 238 -8.02 7.75 -2.37
C ALA A 238 -8.37 8.94 -1.47
N ALA A 239 -9.37 9.71 -1.86
CA ALA A 239 -9.91 10.84 -1.08
C ALA A 239 -11.32 11.17 -1.56
N SER A 240 -12.06 11.93 -0.72
CA SER A 240 -13.38 12.44 -1.08
C SER A 240 -13.63 13.81 -0.45
N VAL A 241 -14.42 14.64 -1.12
CA VAL A 241 -14.82 15.95 -0.63
C VAL A 241 -16.29 16.23 -0.94
N VAL A 242 -16.96 16.90 -0.02
CA VAL A 242 -18.35 17.37 -0.24
C VAL A 242 -18.31 18.64 -1.07
N ILE A 243 -19.08 18.68 -2.15
CA ILE A 243 -19.19 19.82 -3.03
C ILE A 243 -20.34 20.72 -2.56
N ASP A 244 -20.07 22.03 -2.36
CA ASP A 244 -21.06 22.97 -1.92
C ASP A 244 -22.22 23.17 -2.91
N PRO A 245 -23.46 23.36 -2.41
CA PRO A 245 -24.66 23.47 -3.24
C PRO A 245 -24.74 24.76 -4.06
N GLY A 246 -23.87 25.75 -3.80
CA GLY A 246 -23.99 27.10 -4.33
C GLY A 246 -24.49 27.21 -5.76
N SER A 247 -25.53 27.99 -5.95
CA SER A 247 -26.06 28.39 -7.26
C SER A 247 -25.26 29.55 -7.82
N GLY A 248 -24.68 29.38 -8.99
CA GLY A 248 -23.92 30.41 -9.69
C GLY A 248 -22.47 30.04 -9.96
N ALA A 249 -21.75 30.96 -10.57
CA ALA A 249 -20.32 30.81 -10.84
C ALA A 249 -19.52 30.90 -9.53
N TYR A 250 -19.61 29.85 -8.69
CA TYR A 250 -18.79 29.74 -7.50
C TYR A 250 -17.46 29.11 -7.92
N ASN A 251 -16.45 29.96 -8.08
CA ASN A 251 -15.07 29.55 -8.35
C ASN A 251 -14.39 29.01 -7.07
N GLY A 252 -15.07 28.13 -6.34
CA GLY A 252 -14.54 27.49 -5.15
C GLY A 252 -13.53 26.43 -5.51
N ALA A 253 -12.32 26.53 -4.95
CA ALA A 253 -11.34 25.46 -5.02
C ALA A 253 -11.61 24.44 -3.94
N TYR A 254 -11.52 23.15 -4.31
CA TYR A 254 -11.58 22.00 -3.42
C TYR A 254 -10.22 21.33 -3.38
N THR A 255 -9.73 21.07 -2.19
CA THR A 255 -8.46 20.35 -1.98
C THR A 255 -8.74 18.97 -1.43
N LEU A 256 -8.19 17.95 -2.09
CA LEU A 256 -8.30 16.55 -1.69
C LEU A 256 -6.90 16.02 -1.41
N ARG A 257 -6.70 15.50 -0.21
CA ARG A 257 -5.42 14.92 0.19
C ARG A 257 -5.28 13.49 -0.33
N ILE A 258 -4.30 13.24 -1.20
CA ILE A 258 -4.11 11.98 -1.92
C ILE A 258 -2.70 11.39 -1.71
N ASP A 259 -2.13 11.52 -0.51
CA ASP A 259 -0.75 11.10 -0.18
C ASP A 259 -0.46 9.65 -0.59
N THR A 260 -1.36 8.74 -0.22
CA THR A 260 -1.21 7.30 -0.53
C THR A 260 -1.20 7.04 -2.03
N LEU A 261 -2.05 7.75 -2.80
CA LEU A 261 -2.09 7.62 -4.25
C LEU A 261 -0.81 8.15 -4.90
N ALA A 262 -0.35 9.33 -4.47
CA ALA A 262 0.89 9.92 -4.94
C ALA A 262 2.10 9.05 -4.60
N GLN A 263 2.11 8.40 -3.42
CA GLN A 263 3.17 7.46 -3.03
C GLN A 263 3.19 6.22 -3.95
N VAL A 264 2.02 5.69 -4.35
CA VAL A 264 1.94 4.57 -5.32
C VAL A 264 2.55 4.99 -6.65
N TRP A 265 2.25 6.20 -7.13
CA TRP A 265 2.81 6.70 -8.39
C TRP A 265 4.32 6.95 -8.29
N ALA A 266 4.80 7.52 -7.20
CA ALA A 266 6.23 7.70 -6.96
C ALA A 266 6.97 6.36 -6.90
N GLY A 267 6.39 5.35 -6.24
CA GLY A 267 6.98 4.01 -6.14
C GLY A 267 7.00 3.22 -7.45
N SER A 268 6.09 3.52 -8.37
CA SER A 268 5.96 2.86 -9.68
C SER A 268 5.43 3.83 -10.72
N PRO A 269 6.25 4.74 -11.26
CA PRO A 269 5.82 5.77 -12.21
C PRO A 269 5.14 5.21 -13.47
N ALA A 270 5.55 4.03 -13.92
CA ALA A 270 4.93 3.34 -15.07
C ALA A 270 3.47 2.92 -14.81
N SER A 271 3.04 2.84 -13.56
CA SER A 271 1.65 2.54 -13.18
C SER A 271 0.80 3.79 -12.95
N ASN A 272 1.34 4.97 -13.21
CA ASN A 272 0.60 6.23 -13.10
C ASN A 272 -0.24 6.44 -14.37
N TYR A 273 -1.46 5.95 -14.33
CA TYR A 273 -2.48 6.21 -15.35
C TYR A 273 -3.44 7.34 -14.94
N GLY A 274 -3.06 8.12 -13.91
CA GLY A 274 -3.87 9.24 -13.44
C GLY A 274 -5.01 8.84 -12.51
N LEU A 275 -5.99 9.72 -12.43
CA LEU A 275 -7.13 9.60 -11.54
C LEU A 275 -8.45 9.84 -12.27
N LEU A 276 -9.51 9.29 -11.70
CA LEU A 276 -10.89 9.49 -12.09
C LEU A 276 -11.61 10.22 -10.95
N LEU A 277 -12.37 11.26 -11.29
CA LEU A 277 -13.27 11.93 -10.38
C LEU A 277 -14.66 11.28 -10.48
N LYS A 278 -15.08 10.58 -9.41
CA LYS A 278 -16.38 9.90 -9.36
C LYS A 278 -17.36 10.75 -8.56
N PRO A 279 -18.40 11.28 -9.23
CA PRO A 279 -19.44 12.04 -8.54
C PRO A 279 -20.47 11.11 -7.89
N THR A 280 -20.95 11.49 -6.69
CA THR A 280 -22.13 10.90 -6.05
C THR A 280 -23.09 12.02 -5.70
N SER A 281 -24.36 11.88 -6.04
CA SER A 281 -25.40 12.91 -5.90
C SER A 281 -25.04 14.26 -6.53
N LEU A 282 -24.19 14.26 -7.57
CA LEU A 282 -23.85 15.42 -8.36
C LEU A 282 -24.54 15.35 -9.74
N ALA A 283 -25.13 16.46 -10.16
CA ALA A 283 -25.76 16.60 -11.47
C ALA A 283 -25.18 17.81 -12.21
N ASN A 284 -24.51 17.58 -13.34
CA ASN A 284 -23.95 18.63 -14.20
C ASN A 284 -23.04 19.63 -13.48
N VAL A 285 -22.25 19.15 -12.50
CA VAL A 285 -21.22 19.99 -11.88
C VAL A 285 -20.01 20.01 -12.80
N SER A 286 -19.54 21.22 -13.15
CA SER A 286 -18.34 21.36 -13.96
C SER A 286 -17.17 21.90 -13.12
N PHE A 287 -16.00 21.31 -13.38
CA PHE A 287 -14.71 21.77 -12.87
C PHE A 287 -13.90 22.36 -14.01
N ILE A 288 -12.96 23.23 -13.70
CA ILE A 288 -12.02 23.78 -14.68
C ILE A 288 -11.05 22.65 -15.10
N SER A 289 -10.78 22.53 -16.39
CA SER A 289 -9.86 21.57 -17.00
C SER A 289 -8.43 22.12 -17.07
N PHE A 290 -7.48 21.33 -17.58
CA PHE A 290 -6.12 21.81 -17.87
C PHE A 290 -6.09 22.84 -19.01
N ASN A 291 -7.19 23.01 -19.77
CA ASN A 291 -7.31 24.06 -20.80
C ASN A 291 -7.90 25.36 -20.26
N GLY A 292 -8.44 25.36 -19.03
CA GLY A 292 -9.04 26.53 -18.39
C GLY A 292 -8.05 27.42 -17.62
N GLY A 293 -8.56 28.44 -16.97
CA GLY A 293 -7.75 29.42 -16.24
C GLY A 293 -7.19 28.92 -14.91
N SER A 294 -8.06 28.43 -14.01
CA SER A 294 -7.66 27.89 -12.69
C SER A 294 -7.54 26.37 -12.79
N LYS A 295 -6.48 25.92 -13.43
CA LYS A 295 -6.21 24.50 -13.76
C LYS A 295 -6.16 23.63 -12.50
N PRO A 296 -6.51 22.33 -12.63
CA PRO A 296 -6.20 21.36 -11.58
C PRO A 296 -4.71 21.33 -11.29
N GLU A 297 -4.37 21.27 -10.01
CA GLU A 297 -3.00 21.28 -9.51
C GLU A 297 -2.77 20.11 -8.57
N LEU A 298 -1.61 19.47 -8.67
CA LEU A 298 -1.12 18.51 -7.70
C LEU A 298 0.10 19.11 -6.99
N SER A 299 -0.10 19.54 -5.75
CA SER A 299 0.97 20.06 -4.90
C SER A 299 1.55 18.94 -4.07
N LEU A 300 2.86 18.77 -4.11
CA LEU A 300 3.58 17.68 -3.45
C LEU A 300 4.62 18.25 -2.49
N ARG A 301 4.75 17.61 -1.33
CA ARG A 301 5.89 17.73 -0.43
C ARG A 301 6.50 16.35 -0.25
N TYR A 302 7.80 16.21 -0.45
CA TYR A 302 8.45 14.92 -0.54
C TYR A 302 9.92 14.98 -0.17
N TYR A 303 10.48 13.83 0.18
CA TYR A 303 11.92 13.62 0.25
C TYR A 303 12.39 12.90 -1.01
N LYS A 304 13.50 13.38 -1.60
CA LYS A 304 14.10 12.69 -2.74
C LYS A 304 14.72 11.37 -2.33
N ARG A 305 14.88 10.46 -3.28
CA ARG A 305 15.80 9.34 -3.11
C ARG A 305 17.24 9.86 -3.17
N CYS A 306 18.14 9.22 -2.46
CA CYS A 306 19.57 9.40 -2.66
C CYS A 306 19.97 8.84 -4.04
N THR A 307 20.89 9.46 -4.73
CA THR A 307 21.36 9.10 -6.09
C THR A 307 22.84 8.79 -6.10
#